data_6dbf1185338728cdbdeda16ab8b7315c
#
_entry.id   6dbf1185338728cdbdeda16ab8b7315c
#
_cell.length_a   1.000
_cell.length_b   1.000
_cell.length_c   1.000
_cell.angle_alpha   90.00
_cell.angle_beta   90.00
_cell.angle_gamma   90.00
#
_symmetry.space_group_name_H-M   'P 1'
#
loop_
_entity.id
_entity.type
_entity.pdbx_description
1 polymer ?
#
loop_
_entity_poly.entity_id
_entity_poly.type
_entity_poly.pdbx_seq_one_letter_code
_entity_poly.pdbx_strand_id
1 'polypeptide(L)'
;MRKIFSVSYSFFLFFITFNSVLAEDLRDFKIGSSIEEVPERGYVNLRCKDKTEILKWSNFKKCEKSSNNYYVITFEYDERFAVTEEFEGTQVSGHPVLINIAVDESGILQEININTDPKAPFYFRKQSHLLWLRVYSKYGSQGWECTNKNPEKNHIKIGKKYINNNCVKLVKDKLITIQTQFYFVGDKSNRDNLISKSYLQIKLNNKV
;
A
#
# COMPACT_ATOMS: atom_id res chain seq x y z
N MET A 1 58.37 -31.91 -37.60
CA MET A 1 57.52 -30.75 -37.82
C MET A 1 56.21 -30.96 -37.08
N ARG A 2 56.03 -30.32 -35.87
CA ARG A 2 54.80 -30.37 -35.08
C ARG A 2 54.02 -29.07 -35.30
N LYS A 3 52.85 -29.15 -35.92
CA LYS A 3 51.94 -28.02 -36.07
C LYS A 3 51.15 -27.81 -34.77
N ILE A 4 51.36 -26.64 -34.11
CA ILE A 4 50.60 -26.21 -32.95
C ILE A 4 49.35 -25.50 -33.46
N PHE A 5 48.18 -26.11 -33.21
CA PHE A 5 46.86 -25.45 -33.42
C PHE A 5 46.57 -24.52 -32.25
N SER A 6 46.56 -23.22 -32.50
CA SER A 6 46.12 -22.21 -31.56
C SER A 6 44.59 -22.11 -31.63
N VAL A 7 43.89 -22.54 -30.56
CA VAL A 7 42.47 -22.37 -30.42
C VAL A 7 42.24 -21.06 -29.70
N SER A 8 41.79 -20.04 -30.44
CA SER A 8 41.39 -18.76 -29.90
C SER A 8 40.01 -18.87 -29.25
N TYR A 9 39.95 -18.87 -27.93
CA TYR A 9 38.69 -18.80 -27.17
C TYR A 9 38.19 -17.36 -27.15
N SER A 10 37.22 -17.03 -28.01
CA SER A 10 36.50 -15.75 -27.98
C SER A 10 35.48 -15.80 -26.85
N PHE A 11 35.81 -15.10 -25.74
CA PHE A 11 34.94 -14.98 -24.58
C PHE A 11 33.86 -13.92 -24.90
N PHE A 12 32.69 -14.37 -25.34
CA PHE A 12 31.55 -13.49 -25.57
C PHE A 12 30.94 -13.13 -24.19
N LEU A 13 31.31 -11.97 -23.65
CA LEU A 13 30.71 -11.38 -22.46
C LEU A 13 29.25 -10.96 -22.79
N PHE A 14 28.31 -11.82 -22.44
CA PHE A 14 26.90 -11.52 -22.48
C PHE A 14 26.59 -10.53 -21.35
N PHE A 15 26.54 -9.22 -21.65
CA PHE A 15 25.99 -8.22 -20.72
C PHE A 15 24.50 -8.47 -20.59
N ILE A 16 24.09 -9.25 -19.58
CA ILE A 16 22.70 -9.34 -19.15
C ILE A 16 22.40 -8.02 -18.45
N THR A 17 21.80 -7.07 -19.16
CA THR A 17 21.18 -5.90 -18.56
C THR A 17 19.98 -6.40 -17.74
N PHE A 18 20.15 -6.52 -16.43
CA PHE A 18 19.04 -6.68 -15.50
C PHE A 18 18.19 -5.38 -15.56
N ASN A 19 17.21 -5.37 -16.46
CA ASN A 19 16.12 -4.42 -16.31
C ASN A 19 15.42 -4.81 -15.01
N SER A 20 15.73 -4.12 -13.91
CA SER A 20 14.95 -4.20 -12.69
C SER A 20 13.53 -3.73 -13.04
N VAL A 21 12.64 -4.67 -13.29
CA VAL A 21 11.20 -4.41 -13.31
C VAL A 21 10.91 -3.80 -11.95
N LEU A 22 10.69 -2.49 -11.93
CA LEU A 22 10.31 -1.78 -10.71
C LEU A 22 8.94 -2.32 -10.33
N ALA A 23 8.90 -3.15 -9.29
CA ALA A 23 7.65 -3.71 -8.80
C ALA A 23 6.65 -2.58 -8.53
N GLU A 24 5.42 -2.76 -8.98
CA GLU A 24 4.30 -1.89 -8.71
C GLU A 24 4.13 -1.68 -7.21
N ASP A 25 3.69 -0.49 -6.80
CA ASP A 25 3.54 -0.18 -5.37
C ASP A 25 2.32 -0.86 -4.78
N LEU A 26 1.23 -0.90 -5.56
CA LEU A 26 0.00 -1.58 -5.21
C LEU A 26 -0.71 -2.05 -6.49
N ARG A 27 -0.80 -3.36 -6.72
CA ARG A 27 -1.40 -3.94 -7.93
C ARG A 27 -0.87 -3.22 -9.17
N ASP A 28 -1.71 -2.53 -9.95
CA ASP A 28 -1.33 -1.83 -11.18
C ASP A 28 -0.87 -0.37 -10.93
N PHE A 29 -0.85 0.08 -9.66
CA PHE A 29 -0.46 1.45 -9.30
C PHE A 29 1.03 1.55 -9.02
N LYS A 30 1.65 2.57 -9.61
CA LYS A 30 3.05 2.93 -9.41
C LYS A 30 3.14 4.43 -9.11
N ILE A 31 3.69 4.79 -7.96
CA ILE A 31 3.94 6.19 -7.60
C ILE A 31 4.85 6.85 -8.63
N GLY A 32 4.47 8.05 -9.08
CA GLY A 32 5.19 8.82 -10.09
C GLY A 32 4.82 8.48 -11.55
N SER A 33 3.94 7.47 -11.81
CA SER A 33 3.41 7.21 -13.15
C SER A 33 2.07 7.92 -13.40
N SER A 34 1.65 7.96 -14.66
CA SER A 34 0.35 8.52 -15.03
C SER A 34 -0.78 7.61 -14.56
N ILE A 35 -1.86 8.21 -14.03
CA ILE A 35 -3.07 7.47 -13.68
C ILE A 35 -3.74 6.82 -14.90
N GLU A 36 -3.49 7.35 -16.10
CA GLU A 36 -4.03 6.82 -17.35
C GLU A 36 -3.36 5.50 -17.77
N GLU A 37 -2.20 5.15 -17.19
CA GLU A 37 -1.54 3.87 -17.39
C GLU A 37 -2.22 2.73 -16.63
N VAL A 38 -3.05 3.06 -15.61
CA VAL A 38 -3.78 2.07 -14.82
C VAL A 38 -4.94 1.51 -15.64
N PRO A 39 -5.04 0.18 -15.81
CA PRO A 39 -6.13 -0.41 -16.56
C PRO A 39 -7.49 -0.14 -15.90
N GLU A 40 -8.51 0.11 -16.70
CA GLU A 40 -9.88 0.27 -16.20
C GLU A 40 -10.45 -1.07 -15.67
N ARG A 41 -10.01 -2.18 -16.28
CA ARG A 41 -10.46 -3.51 -15.92
C ARG A 41 -9.93 -3.92 -14.55
N GLY A 42 -10.80 -4.43 -13.69
CA GLY A 42 -10.45 -4.92 -12.35
C GLY A 42 -10.65 -3.88 -11.25
N TYR A 43 -11.24 -2.75 -11.59
CA TYR A 43 -11.59 -1.67 -10.67
C TYR A 43 -13.04 -1.24 -10.86
N VAL A 44 -13.73 -0.98 -9.76
CA VAL A 44 -15.13 -0.56 -9.73
C VAL A 44 -15.32 0.55 -8.69
N ASN A 45 -16.48 1.18 -8.70
CA ASN A 45 -16.88 2.17 -7.70
C ASN A 45 -15.89 3.33 -7.54
N LEU A 46 -15.33 3.80 -8.70
CA LEU A 46 -14.44 4.95 -8.69
C LEU A 46 -15.22 6.18 -8.22
N ARG A 47 -14.77 6.83 -7.15
CA ARG A 47 -15.45 7.99 -6.55
C ARG A 47 -14.44 9.02 -6.08
N CYS A 48 -14.83 10.27 -6.20
CA CYS A 48 -14.15 11.37 -5.55
C CYS A 48 -14.34 11.31 -4.02
N LYS A 49 -13.56 12.10 -3.27
CA LYS A 49 -13.69 12.21 -1.81
C LYS A 49 -15.09 12.67 -1.37
N ASP A 50 -15.76 13.52 -2.15
CA ASP A 50 -17.15 13.99 -1.97
C ASP A 50 -18.22 12.98 -2.39
N LYS A 51 -17.80 11.75 -2.77
CA LYS A 51 -18.63 10.64 -3.30
C LYS A 51 -19.17 10.84 -4.72
N THR A 52 -18.78 11.87 -5.45
CA THR A 52 -19.08 12.02 -6.86
C THR A 52 -18.50 10.84 -7.63
N GLU A 53 -19.32 10.14 -8.41
CA GLU A 53 -18.87 9.00 -9.21
C GLU A 53 -18.15 9.45 -10.47
N ILE A 54 -17.05 8.75 -10.79
CA ILE A 54 -16.31 8.92 -12.04
C ILE A 54 -16.25 7.57 -12.77
N LEU A 55 -16.36 7.61 -14.09
CA LEU A 55 -16.47 6.38 -14.89
C LEU A 55 -15.12 5.79 -15.27
N LYS A 56 -14.08 6.61 -15.34
CA LYS A 56 -12.72 6.23 -15.77
C LYS A 56 -11.68 7.01 -15.00
N TRP A 57 -10.46 6.49 -14.93
CA TRP A 57 -9.31 7.17 -14.32
C TRP A 57 -9.06 8.55 -14.93
N SER A 58 -9.18 8.69 -16.25
CA SER A 58 -9.02 9.97 -16.96
C SER A 58 -10.02 11.06 -16.54
N ASN A 59 -11.09 10.70 -15.85
CA ASN A 59 -12.07 11.66 -15.33
C ASN A 59 -11.72 12.25 -13.97
N PHE A 60 -10.50 12.04 -13.45
CA PHE A 60 -10.07 12.48 -12.11
C PHE A 60 -10.28 13.98 -11.85
N LYS A 61 -10.19 14.82 -12.88
CA LYS A 61 -10.42 16.29 -12.79
C LYS A 61 -11.87 16.69 -12.48
N LYS A 62 -12.82 15.74 -12.50
CA LYS A 62 -14.18 15.98 -12.00
C LYS A 62 -14.24 16.05 -10.47
N CYS A 63 -13.22 15.53 -9.78
CA CYS A 63 -13.11 15.61 -8.34
C CYS A 63 -12.68 17.01 -7.88
N GLU A 64 -13.13 17.42 -6.70
CA GLU A 64 -12.59 18.61 -6.05
C GLU A 64 -11.17 18.35 -5.55
N LYS A 65 -10.31 19.37 -5.63
CA LYS A 65 -8.95 19.30 -5.10
C LYS A 65 -8.97 19.28 -3.57
N SER A 66 -8.15 18.44 -3.00
CA SER A 66 -7.86 18.43 -1.56
C SER A 66 -7.05 19.66 -1.15
N SER A 67 -6.89 19.86 0.18
CA SER A 67 -6.04 20.91 0.74
C SER A 67 -4.56 20.83 0.26
N ASN A 68 -4.12 19.66 -0.16
CA ASN A 68 -2.77 19.42 -0.71
C ASN A 68 -2.72 19.65 -2.24
N ASN A 69 -3.79 20.20 -2.83
CA ASN A 69 -3.90 20.46 -4.26
C ASN A 69 -3.89 19.20 -5.15
N TYR A 70 -4.30 18.03 -4.60
CA TYR A 70 -4.45 16.77 -5.32
C TYR A 70 -5.91 16.38 -5.48
N TYR A 71 -6.22 15.67 -6.56
CA TYR A 71 -7.48 14.99 -6.77
C TYR A 71 -7.44 13.63 -6.05
N VAL A 72 -8.38 13.39 -5.15
CA VAL A 72 -8.42 12.14 -4.36
C VAL A 72 -9.54 11.25 -4.88
N ILE A 73 -9.17 10.03 -5.27
CA ILE A 73 -10.07 9.01 -5.81
C ILE A 73 -10.06 7.80 -4.88
N THR A 74 -11.24 7.33 -4.50
CA THR A 74 -11.47 6.03 -3.85
C THR A 74 -11.98 5.04 -4.88
N PHE A 75 -11.70 3.76 -4.69
CA PHE A 75 -12.14 2.70 -5.57
C PHE A 75 -12.17 1.37 -4.84
N GLU A 76 -12.77 0.39 -5.47
CA GLU A 76 -12.80 -1.01 -5.02
C GLU A 76 -12.23 -1.91 -6.10
N TYR A 77 -11.69 -3.07 -5.70
CA TYR A 77 -11.34 -4.10 -6.65
C TYR A 77 -12.59 -4.80 -7.14
N ASP A 78 -12.67 -5.08 -8.42
CA ASP A 78 -13.75 -5.86 -9.00
C ASP A 78 -13.61 -7.32 -8.56
N GLU A 79 -14.57 -7.82 -7.80
CA GLU A 79 -14.57 -9.17 -7.23
C GLU A 79 -14.51 -10.28 -8.29
N ARG A 80 -14.99 -10.01 -9.50
CA ARG A 80 -14.88 -10.94 -10.64
C ARG A 80 -13.43 -11.27 -11.01
N PHE A 81 -12.47 -10.48 -10.51
CA PHE A 81 -11.03 -10.66 -10.68
C PHE A 81 -10.33 -10.92 -9.34
N ALA A 82 -11.07 -11.24 -8.29
CA ALA A 82 -10.50 -11.63 -7.01
C ALA A 82 -9.78 -12.97 -7.12
N VAL A 83 -8.63 -13.09 -6.47
CA VAL A 83 -7.83 -14.34 -6.45
C VAL A 83 -8.36 -15.32 -5.41
N THR A 84 -9.15 -14.86 -4.44
CA THR A 84 -9.71 -15.67 -3.36
C THR A 84 -11.17 -15.28 -3.09
N GLU A 85 -12.03 -16.28 -2.92
CA GLU A 85 -13.48 -16.12 -2.66
C GLU A 85 -13.80 -15.92 -1.17
N GLU A 86 -12.80 -15.88 -0.27
CA GLU A 86 -13.02 -15.92 1.19
C GLU A 86 -13.63 -14.64 1.78
N PHE A 87 -13.59 -13.53 1.06
CA PHE A 87 -14.16 -12.25 1.50
C PHE A 87 -14.57 -11.41 0.29
N GLU A 88 -15.83 -11.01 0.28
CA GLU A 88 -16.34 -10.02 -0.68
C GLU A 88 -15.75 -8.64 -0.34
N GLY A 89 -15.15 -7.97 -1.34
CA GLY A 89 -14.61 -6.63 -1.21
C GLY A 89 -13.10 -6.53 -1.44
N THR A 90 -12.63 -5.31 -1.31
CA THR A 90 -11.24 -4.95 -1.59
C THR A 90 -10.30 -5.47 -0.52
N GLN A 91 -9.30 -6.26 -0.92
CA GLN A 91 -8.29 -6.81 -0.02
C GLN A 91 -6.87 -6.48 -0.47
N VAL A 92 -6.00 -6.26 0.50
CA VAL A 92 -4.54 -6.23 0.31
C VAL A 92 -3.90 -7.28 1.21
N SER A 93 -3.27 -8.27 0.58
CA SER A 93 -2.60 -9.38 1.28
C SER A 93 -3.51 -10.10 2.30
N GLY A 94 -4.76 -10.34 1.94
CA GLY A 94 -5.76 -11.01 2.78
C GLY A 94 -6.37 -10.14 3.89
N HIS A 95 -6.09 -8.83 3.90
CA HIS A 95 -6.73 -7.88 4.81
C HIS A 95 -7.74 -7.03 4.05
N PRO A 96 -9.03 -6.99 4.47
CA PRO A 96 -10.00 -6.04 3.96
C PRO A 96 -9.55 -4.60 4.19
N VAL A 97 -9.62 -3.78 3.14
CA VAL A 97 -9.08 -2.42 3.15
C VAL A 97 -9.96 -1.43 2.39
N LEU A 98 -9.81 -0.17 2.74
CA LEU A 98 -10.27 0.99 2.00
C LEU A 98 -9.04 1.63 1.35
N ILE A 99 -9.10 1.85 0.04
CA ILE A 99 -7.99 2.40 -0.74
C ILE A 99 -8.40 3.75 -1.32
N ASN A 100 -7.50 4.71 -1.24
CA ASN A 100 -7.59 5.92 -2.04
C ASN A 100 -6.21 6.28 -2.61
N ILE A 101 -6.26 6.99 -3.73
CA ILE A 101 -5.08 7.52 -4.41
C ILE A 101 -5.22 9.04 -4.53
N ALA A 102 -4.08 9.72 -4.60
CA ALA A 102 -4.01 11.13 -4.85
C ALA A 102 -3.23 11.39 -6.15
N VAL A 103 -3.81 12.18 -7.03
CA VAL A 103 -3.31 12.48 -8.38
C VAL A 103 -3.13 13.99 -8.49
N ASP A 104 -2.03 14.44 -9.09
CA ASP A 104 -1.81 15.86 -9.34
C ASP A 104 -2.53 16.38 -10.60
N GLU A 105 -2.37 17.67 -10.91
CA GLU A 105 -2.97 18.33 -12.07
C GLU A 105 -2.57 17.70 -13.40
N SER A 106 -1.38 17.12 -13.47
CA SER A 106 -0.83 16.47 -14.68
C SER A 106 -1.26 15.01 -14.82
N GLY A 107 -2.03 14.49 -13.86
CA GLY A 107 -2.45 13.08 -13.84
C GLY A 107 -1.40 12.13 -13.27
N ILE A 108 -0.38 12.65 -12.59
CA ILE A 108 0.67 11.83 -11.99
C ILE A 108 0.26 11.37 -10.59
N LEU A 109 0.39 10.09 -10.31
CA LEU A 109 0.08 9.47 -9.02
C LEU A 109 1.08 9.90 -7.96
N GLN A 110 0.61 10.65 -6.97
CA GLN A 110 1.42 11.23 -5.89
C GLN A 110 1.37 10.42 -4.60
N GLU A 111 0.20 9.85 -4.28
CA GLU A 111 0.01 9.08 -3.05
C GLU A 111 -0.91 7.88 -3.27
N ILE A 112 -0.62 6.81 -2.53
CA ILE A 112 -1.50 5.65 -2.31
C ILE A 112 -1.72 5.53 -0.82
N ASN A 113 -2.98 5.51 -0.38
CA ASN A 113 -3.36 5.37 1.02
C ASN A 113 -4.23 4.12 1.18
N ILE A 114 -3.86 3.26 2.10
CA ILE A 114 -4.53 2.00 2.40
C ILE A 114 -4.86 1.97 3.88
N ASN A 115 -6.15 1.88 4.20
CA ASN A 115 -6.65 1.72 5.57
C ASN A 115 -7.28 0.35 5.71
N THR A 116 -6.99 -0.38 6.77
CA THR A 116 -7.78 -1.59 7.08
C THR A 116 -9.23 -1.21 7.34
N ASP A 117 -10.17 -1.97 6.76
CA ASP A 117 -11.59 -1.65 6.81
C ASP A 117 -12.15 -1.83 8.23
N PRO A 118 -12.65 -0.75 8.88
CA PRO A 118 -13.23 -0.84 10.21
C PRO A 118 -14.59 -1.55 10.24
N LYS A 119 -15.24 -1.73 9.08
CA LYS A 119 -16.53 -2.42 8.94
C LYS A 119 -16.39 -3.89 8.59
N ALA A 120 -15.17 -4.36 8.31
CA ALA A 120 -14.93 -5.78 8.05
C ALA A 120 -15.42 -6.66 9.22
N PRO A 121 -15.82 -7.90 8.96
CA PRO A 121 -16.17 -8.86 10.01
C PRO A 121 -15.08 -8.96 11.07
N PHE A 122 -15.46 -9.16 12.34
CA PHE A 122 -14.53 -9.17 13.48
C PHE A 122 -13.36 -10.14 13.29
N TYR A 123 -13.60 -11.26 12.63
CA TYR A 123 -12.55 -12.24 12.31
C TYR A 123 -11.38 -11.62 11.55
N PHE A 124 -11.66 -10.78 10.55
CA PHE A 124 -10.63 -10.05 9.81
C PHE A 124 -10.08 -8.87 10.62
N ARG A 125 -10.97 -8.08 11.25
CA ARG A 125 -10.57 -6.90 12.03
C ARG A 125 -9.54 -7.22 13.10
N LYS A 126 -9.67 -8.33 13.83
CA LYS A 126 -8.70 -8.73 14.87
C LYS A 126 -7.26 -8.90 14.35
N GLN A 127 -7.09 -9.14 13.05
CA GLN A 127 -5.80 -9.34 12.38
C GLN A 127 -5.32 -8.10 11.61
N SER A 128 -6.11 -7.04 11.54
CA SER A 128 -5.81 -5.84 10.74
C SER A 128 -4.47 -5.20 11.08
N HIS A 129 -4.01 -5.33 12.34
CA HIS A 129 -2.69 -4.87 12.76
C HIS A 129 -1.53 -5.63 12.08
N LEU A 130 -1.76 -6.81 11.49
CA LEU A 130 -0.71 -7.62 10.86
C LEU A 130 -0.36 -7.17 9.44
N LEU A 131 -1.08 -6.22 8.84
CA LEU A 131 -0.76 -5.68 7.52
C LEU A 131 0.70 -5.16 7.44
N TRP A 132 1.27 -4.65 8.55
CA TRP A 132 2.65 -4.20 8.61
C TRP A 132 3.68 -5.27 8.22
N LEU A 133 3.39 -6.56 8.50
CA LEU A 133 4.27 -7.67 8.10
C LEU A 133 4.43 -7.74 6.58
N ARG A 134 3.37 -7.46 5.84
CA ARG A 134 3.38 -7.45 4.37
C ARG A 134 4.14 -6.25 3.82
N VAL A 135 4.00 -5.11 4.48
CA VAL A 135 4.76 -3.90 4.15
C VAL A 135 6.26 -4.15 4.36
N TYR A 136 6.66 -4.77 5.46
CA TYR A 136 8.06 -5.12 5.72
C TYR A 136 8.58 -6.18 4.75
N SER A 137 7.76 -7.16 4.37
CA SER A 137 8.13 -8.14 3.33
C SER A 137 8.40 -7.47 1.98
N LYS A 138 7.60 -6.47 1.61
CA LYS A 138 7.72 -5.77 0.33
C LYS A 138 8.89 -4.78 0.29
N TYR A 139 9.04 -3.97 1.34
CA TYR A 139 10.01 -2.86 1.38
C TYR A 139 11.26 -3.18 2.22
N GLY A 140 11.40 -4.41 2.72
CA GLY A 140 12.49 -4.85 3.61
C GLY A 140 12.25 -4.47 5.06
N SER A 141 12.78 -5.29 5.98
CA SER A 141 12.58 -5.12 7.43
C SER A 141 13.52 -4.11 8.09
N GLN A 142 14.61 -3.73 7.42
CA GLN A 142 15.62 -2.79 7.96
C GLN A 142 15.41 -1.36 7.47
N GLY A 143 15.98 -0.38 8.17
CA GLY A 143 15.96 1.03 7.76
C GLY A 143 14.64 1.74 8.02
N TRP A 144 13.80 1.23 8.92
CA TRP A 144 12.59 1.90 9.40
C TRP A 144 12.89 2.77 10.61
N GLU A 145 12.42 4.00 10.57
CA GLU A 145 12.40 4.92 11.71
C GLU A 145 11.02 4.85 12.36
N CYS A 146 10.95 4.29 13.57
CA CYS A 146 9.69 4.03 14.26
C CYS A 146 9.56 4.87 15.52
N THR A 147 8.41 5.52 15.69
CA THR A 147 8.00 6.19 16.92
C THR A 147 6.90 5.37 17.58
N ASN A 148 7.11 4.96 18.82
CA ASN A 148 6.13 4.22 19.62
C ASN A 148 5.42 5.18 20.57
N LYS A 149 4.08 5.09 20.64
CA LYS A 149 3.28 5.82 21.62
C LYS A 149 3.07 4.96 22.85
N ASN A 150 3.25 5.54 24.02
CA ASN A 150 2.97 4.88 25.30
C ASN A 150 1.47 4.62 25.47
N PRO A 151 1.07 3.58 26.24
CA PRO A 151 -0.32 3.37 26.59
C PRO A 151 -0.91 4.57 27.35
N GLU A 152 -2.12 4.97 26.95
CA GLU A 152 -2.94 5.92 27.71
C GLU A 152 -3.64 5.20 28.89
N LYS A 153 -4.22 5.96 29.83
CA LYS A 153 -4.83 5.42 31.07
C LYS A 153 -5.86 4.32 30.83
N ASN A 154 -6.63 4.43 29.71
CA ASN A 154 -7.68 3.49 29.34
C ASN A 154 -7.23 2.45 28.31
N HIS A 155 -5.96 2.44 27.92
CA HIS A 155 -5.42 1.45 26.98
C HIS A 155 -4.98 0.19 27.72
N ILE A 156 -5.47 -0.95 27.24
CA ILE A 156 -5.20 -2.24 27.86
C ILE A 156 -4.46 -3.15 26.88
N LYS A 157 -3.37 -3.75 27.34
CA LYS A 157 -2.57 -4.69 26.56
C LYS A 157 -3.36 -5.97 26.23
N ILE A 158 -3.10 -6.55 25.07
CA ILE A 158 -3.62 -7.85 24.65
C ILE A 158 -2.55 -8.89 24.96
N GLY A 159 -2.73 -9.64 26.05
CA GLY A 159 -1.65 -10.45 26.62
C GLY A 159 -0.49 -9.56 27.03
N LYS A 160 0.70 -9.82 26.47
CA LYS A 160 1.90 -9.00 26.68
C LYS A 160 2.10 -7.90 25.62
N LYS A 161 1.24 -7.83 24.60
CA LYS A 161 1.41 -6.94 23.44
C LYS A 161 0.61 -5.65 23.59
N TYR A 162 1.26 -4.54 23.31
CA TYR A 162 0.69 -3.24 23.04
C TYR A 162 1.40 -2.67 21.82
N ILE A 163 0.68 -2.34 20.79
CA ILE A 163 1.24 -1.74 19.58
C ILE A 163 0.50 -0.43 19.32
N ASN A 164 1.23 0.65 19.26
CA ASN A 164 0.77 1.94 18.80
C ASN A 164 1.99 2.69 18.26
N ASN A 165 2.32 2.42 17.01
CA ASN A 165 3.52 2.92 16.39
C ASN A 165 3.25 3.60 15.05
N ASN A 166 4.18 4.46 14.68
CA ASN A 166 4.28 5.07 13.37
C ASN A 166 5.71 4.86 12.87
N CYS A 167 5.86 4.13 11.77
CA CYS A 167 7.14 3.83 11.17
C CYS A 167 7.23 4.45 9.78
N VAL A 168 8.38 5.03 9.46
CA VAL A 168 8.64 5.69 8.20
C VAL A 168 9.90 5.11 7.58
N LYS A 169 9.91 4.97 6.26
CA LYS A 169 11.07 4.53 5.50
C LYS A 169 11.13 5.26 4.16
N LEU A 170 12.31 5.75 3.81
CA LEU A 170 12.59 6.26 2.47
C LEU A 170 13.11 5.11 1.60
N VAL A 171 12.47 4.86 0.46
CA VAL A 171 12.86 3.85 -0.52
C VAL A 171 12.95 4.53 -1.88
N LYS A 172 14.16 4.81 -2.33
CA LYS A 172 14.42 5.63 -3.53
C LYS A 172 13.75 7.00 -3.38
N ASP A 173 12.82 7.32 -4.27
CA ASP A 173 12.04 8.55 -4.34
C ASP A 173 10.69 8.47 -3.61
N LYS A 174 10.46 7.40 -2.81
CA LYS A 174 9.18 7.15 -2.14
C LYS A 174 9.33 7.18 -0.63
N LEU A 175 8.45 7.91 0.03
CA LEU A 175 8.27 7.86 1.47
C LEU A 175 7.16 6.89 1.82
N ILE A 176 7.52 5.83 2.53
CA ILE A 176 6.59 4.80 3.01
C ILE A 176 6.31 5.05 4.48
N THR A 177 5.05 5.22 4.85
CA THR A 177 4.61 5.37 6.24
C THR A 177 3.66 4.24 6.60
N ILE A 178 3.90 3.56 7.71
CA ILE A 178 2.99 2.56 8.27
C ILE A 178 2.66 2.90 9.72
N GLN A 179 1.37 3.07 10.02
CA GLN A 179 0.87 3.21 11.38
C GLN A 179 0.16 1.93 11.77
N THR A 180 0.46 1.41 12.94
CA THR A 180 -0.13 0.16 13.44
C THR A 180 -0.62 0.35 14.85
N GLN A 181 -1.85 -0.12 15.13
CA GLN A 181 -2.46 -0.08 16.45
C GLN A 181 -3.04 -1.45 16.81
N PHE A 182 -2.74 -1.93 18.04
CA PHE A 182 -3.25 -3.17 18.57
C PHE A 182 -3.33 -3.14 20.10
N TYR A 183 -4.52 -2.88 20.63
CA TYR A 183 -4.83 -2.81 22.07
C TYR A 183 -6.34 -2.76 22.30
N PHE A 184 -6.81 -2.89 23.54
CA PHE A 184 -8.18 -2.56 23.91
C PHE A 184 -8.27 -1.14 24.47
N VAL A 185 -9.43 -0.53 24.30
CA VAL A 185 -9.80 0.73 24.98
C VAL A 185 -10.92 0.43 25.99
N GLY A 186 -10.64 0.57 27.30
CA GLY A 186 -11.60 0.24 28.33
C GLY A 186 -11.81 -1.27 28.54
N ASP A 187 -13.07 -1.73 28.59
CA ASP A 187 -13.39 -3.13 28.91
C ASP A 187 -13.04 -4.12 27.80
N LYS A 188 -12.25 -5.15 28.14
CA LYS A 188 -11.87 -6.25 27.23
C LYS A 188 -13.00 -7.22 26.90
N SER A 189 -14.05 -7.27 27.69
CA SER A 189 -15.20 -8.16 27.45
C SER A 189 -15.99 -7.74 26.21
N ASN A 190 -15.96 -6.45 25.88
CA ASN A 190 -16.57 -5.92 24.67
C ASN A 190 -15.59 -5.95 23.49
N ARG A 191 -15.91 -6.78 22.48
CA ARG A 191 -15.12 -6.93 21.25
C ARG A 191 -14.98 -5.64 20.44
N ASP A 192 -15.93 -4.72 20.54
CA ASP A 192 -15.90 -3.45 19.81
C ASP A 192 -14.85 -2.49 20.38
N ASN A 193 -14.40 -2.73 21.60
CA ASN A 193 -13.29 -2.00 22.23
C ASN A 193 -11.91 -2.42 21.71
N LEU A 194 -11.84 -3.47 20.88
CA LEU A 194 -10.58 -3.87 20.24
C LEU A 194 -10.19 -2.86 19.16
N ILE A 195 -9.06 -2.22 19.36
CA ILE A 195 -8.37 -1.45 18.33
C ILE A 195 -7.34 -2.38 17.68
N SER A 196 -7.60 -2.77 16.44
CA SER A 196 -6.68 -3.53 15.59
C SER A 196 -6.78 -2.95 14.18
N LYS A 197 -5.83 -2.11 13.81
CA LYS A 197 -5.84 -1.42 12.52
C LYS A 197 -4.44 -1.07 12.05
N SER A 198 -4.32 -0.95 10.74
CA SER A 198 -3.13 -0.43 10.07
C SER A 198 -3.52 0.62 9.04
N TYR A 199 -2.67 1.61 8.89
CA TYR A 199 -2.70 2.61 7.84
C TYR A 199 -1.35 2.60 7.12
N LEU A 200 -1.36 2.38 5.81
CA LEU A 200 -0.19 2.46 4.95
C LEU A 200 -0.35 3.64 3.99
N GLN A 201 0.67 4.48 3.94
CA GLN A 201 0.80 5.53 2.93
C GLN A 201 2.09 5.32 2.16
N ILE A 202 2.00 5.41 0.84
CA ILE A 202 3.14 5.46 -0.07
C ILE A 202 3.01 6.76 -0.84
N LYS A 203 4.01 7.64 -0.77
CA LYS A 203 3.97 8.92 -1.47
C LYS A 203 5.27 9.25 -2.15
N LEU A 204 5.19 10.01 -3.24
CA LEU A 204 6.36 10.60 -3.89
C LEU A 204 7.07 11.55 -2.93
N ASN A 205 8.39 11.43 -2.81
CA ASN A 205 9.20 12.33 -2.01
C ASN A 205 9.77 13.46 -2.89
N ASN A 206 9.04 14.57 -2.94
CA ASN A 206 9.43 15.74 -3.74
C ASN A 206 10.57 16.58 -3.12
N LYS A 207 11.31 16.00 -2.14
CA LYS A 207 12.41 16.70 -1.45
C LYS A 207 13.81 16.32 -1.99
N VAL A 208 13.89 15.89 -3.24
CA VAL A 208 15.19 15.68 -3.90
C VAL A 208 15.46 16.82 -4.86
#